data_ed8cce71904cbca4188d0fff213c39f7
#
_entry.id   ed8cce71904cbca4188d0fff213c39f7
#
_cell.length_a   1.000
_cell.length_b   1.000
_cell.length_c   1.000
_cell.angle_alpha   90.00
_cell.angle_beta   90.00
_cell.angle_gamma   90.00
#
_symmetry.space_group_name_H-M   'P 1'
#
loop_
_entity.id
_entity.type
_entity.pdbx_description
1 polymer ?
#
loop_
_entity_poly.entity_id
_entity_poly.type
_entity_poly.pdbx_seq_one_letter_code
_entity_poly.pdbx_strand_id
1 'polypeptide(L)'
;EDDRTDLEELGAILRSPSDRLLVALSEDGAPIGCVQITSKGEGLTYLGLLCIDPVLQAGGLGRMMIEAAEGLARDVFGARTMEMTVIDQRSELVAYYERRGYALTGEKRPFPVLLDPPLAMVVLAKPLLP
;
A
#
# COMPACT_ATOMS: atom_id res chain seq x y z
N GLU A 1 -9.06 18.75 -5.98
CA GLU A 1 -8.59 18.40 -5.75
C GLU A 1 -7.84 18.26 -5.14
N ASP A 2 -7.44 18.52 -4.61
CA ASP A 2 -6.61 18.28 -4.15
C ASP A 2 -6.53 17.29 -3.32
N ASP A 3 -6.67 16.86 -3.14
CA ASP A 3 -6.69 15.62 -2.60
C ASP A 3 -5.43 14.99 -2.62
N ARG A 4 -4.38 15.63 -2.71
CA ARG A 4 -3.14 15.04 -2.72
C ARG A 4 -2.34 15.46 -1.57
N THR A 5 -1.37 14.64 -1.22
CA THR A 5 -0.29 14.95 -0.31
C THR A 5 0.33 16.26 -0.74
N ASP A 6 0.57 17.16 0.16
CA ASP A 6 1.21 18.40 -0.22
C ASP A 6 2.72 18.17 -0.44
N LEU A 7 3.37 19.17 -1.00
CA LEU A 7 4.77 19.02 -1.40
C LEU A 7 5.71 18.81 -0.22
N GLU A 8 5.40 19.40 0.94
CA GLU A 8 6.24 19.19 2.11
C GLU A 8 6.17 17.77 2.63
N GLU A 9 4.96 17.24 2.68
CA GLU A 9 4.74 15.87 3.11
C GLU A 9 5.43 14.89 2.18
N LEU A 10 5.27 15.12 0.89
CA LEU A 10 5.89 14.26 -0.10
C LEU A 10 7.41 14.32 0.00
N GLY A 11 7.97 15.50 0.19
CA GLY A 11 9.39 15.63 0.36
C GLY A 11 9.92 14.91 1.58
N ALA A 12 9.18 14.92 2.68
CA ALA A 12 9.58 14.20 3.89
C ALA A 12 9.61 12.69 3.64
N ILE A 13 8.63 12.16 2.93
CA ILE A 13 8.60 10.74 2.58
C ILE A 13 9.83 10.38 1.74
N LEU A 14 10.13 11.18 0.75
CA LEU A 14 11.23 10.88 -0.16
C LEU A 14 12.59 10.96 0.51
N ARG A 15 12.72 11.72 1.59
CA ARG A 15 13.99 11.84 2.30
C ARG A 15 14.20 10.75 3.35
N SER A 16 13.15 10.03 3.72
CA SER A 16 13.27 8.99 4.73
C SER A 16 13.92 7.75 4.14
N PRO A 17 14.96 7.18 4.78
CA PRO A 17 15.57 5.98 4.25
C PRO A 17 14.70 4.73 4.35
N SER A 18 13.68 4.75 5.20
CA SER A 18 12.81 3.58 5.36
C SER A 18 11.54 3.67 4.53
N ASP A 19 11.34 4.75 3.78
CA ASP A 19 10.14 4.92 2.97
C ASP A 19 10.48 5.03 1.50
N ARG A 20 9.56 4.57 0.66
CA ARG A 20 9.65 4.79 -0.78
C ARG A 20 8.26 5.09 -1.30
N LEU A 21 8.20 6.00 -2.25
CA LEU A 21 6.97 6.34 -2.92
C LEU A 21 7.15 6.05 -4.41
N LEU A 22 6.33 5.13 -4.92
CA LEU A 22 6.30 4.83 -6.35
C LEU A 22 5.16 5.61 -6.98
N VAL A 23 5.45 6.27 -8.09
CA VAL A 23 4.42 7.03 -8.80
C VAL A 23 4.34 6.47 -10.21
N ALA A 24 3.12 6.15 -10.64
CA ALA A 24 2.89 5.71 -12.00
C ALA A 24 2.51 6.94 -12.83
N LEU A 25 3.12 7.05 -14.01
CA LEU A 25 2.85 8.17 -14.90
C LEU A 25 2.20 7.65 -16.17
N SER A 26 1.28 8.45 -16.71
CA SER A 26 0.73 8.18 -18.02
C SER A 26 1.77 8.51 -19.09
N GLU A 27 1.43 8.22 -20.35
CA GLU A 27 2.36 8.46 -21.44
C GLU A 27 2.72 9.92 -21.58
N ASP A 28 1.81 10.82 -21.21
CA ASP A 28 2.07 12.25 -21.27
C ASP A 28 2.68 12.81 -19.99
N GLY A 29 3.05 11.95 -19.06
CA GLY A 29 3.76 12.38 -17.86
C GLY A 29 2.88 12.76 -16.67
N ALA A 30 1.58 12.57 -16.76
CA ALA A 30 0.68 12.90 -15.67
C ALA A 30 0.65 11.76 -14.64
N PRO A 31 0.64 12.07 -13.33
CA PRO A 31 0.55 11.00 -12.32
C PRO A 31 -0.84 10.37 -12.35
N ILE A 32 -0.86 9.03 -12.40
CA ILE A 32 -2.11 8.27 -12.46
C ILE A 32 -2.25 7.30 -11.30
N GLY A 33 -1.23 7.16 -10.48
CA GLY A 33 -1.30 6.32 -9.29
C GLY A 33 -0.06 6.47 -8.48
N CYS A 34 -0.15 6.11 -7.19
CA CYS A 34 1.02 6.08 -6.33
C CYS A 34 0.84 5.02 -5.26
N VAL A 35 1.96 4.54 -4.75
CA VAL A 35 1.97 3.59 -3.64
C VAL A 35 3.17 3.90 -2.77
N GLN A 36 2.95 3.88 -1.45
CA GLN A 36 4.00 4.10 -0.46
C GLN A 36 4.29 2.80 0.26
N ILE A 37 5.57 2.48 0.41
CA ILE A 37 5.99 1.35 1.23
C ILE A 37 6.97 1.84 2.27
N THR A 38 6.94 1.18 3.44
CA THR A 38 7.79 1.55 4.57
C THR A 38 8.44 0.29 5.12
N SER A 39 9.76 0.30 5.22
CA SER A 39 10.48 -0.80 5.84
C SER A 39 10.27 -0.74 7.34
N LYS A 40 9.85 -1.87 7.92
CA LYS A 40 9.68 -2.00 9.37
C LYS A 40 10.86 -2.71 10.01
N GLY A 41 11.86 -3.08 9.22
CA GLY A 41 13.00 -3.84 9.72
C GLY A 41 12.72 -5.33 9.73
N GLU A 42 13.78 -6.11 9.87
CA GLU A 42 13.69 -7.57 10.04
C GLU A 42 12.95 -8.28 8.93
N GLY A 43 13.04 -7.73 7.73
CA GLY A 43 12.43 -8.36 6.56
C GLY A 43 10.97 -8.03 6.34
N LEU A 44 10.41 -7.10 7.11
CA LEU A 44 9.00 -6.72 6.99
C LEU A 44 8.88 -5.35 6.34
N THR A 45 8.02 -5.24 5.35
CA THR A 45 7.69 -3.96 4.71
C THR A 45 6.18 -3.78 4.76
N TYR A 46 5.76 -2.57 5.04
CA TYR A 46 4.34 -2.21 5.13
C TYR A 46 3.94 -1.43 3.89
N LEU A 47 2.86 -1.87 3.23
CA LEU A 47 2.27 -1.13 2.12
C LEU A 47 1.25 -0.19 2.73
N GLY A 48 1.57 1.11 2.75
CA GLY A 48 0.79 2.05 3.52
C GLY A 48 -0.21 2.85 2.73
N LEU A 49 0.06 3.10 1.47
CA LEU A 49 -0.80 3.96 0.67
C LEU A 49 -0.82 3.43 -0.74
N LEU A 50 -2.01 3.21 -1.28
CA LEU A 50 -2.18 2.86 -2.69
C LEU A 50 -3.33 3.69 -3.22
N CYS A 51 -3.02 4.59 -4.14
CA CYS A 51 -4.00 5.48 -4.75
C CYS A 51 -3.92 5.33 -6.26
N ILE A 52 -5.06 5.21 -6.90
CA ILE A 52 -5.15 5.06 -8.35
C ILE A 52 -6.23 5.99 -8.85
N ASP A 53 -5.96 6.66 -9.96
CA ASP A 53 -6.95 7.49 -10.61
C ASP A 53 -8.23 6.66 -10.79
N PRO A 54 -9.38 7.12 -10.26
CA PRO A 54 -10.62 6.32 -10.31
C PRO A 54 -11.02 5.88 -11.72
N VAL A 55 -10.69 6.68 -12.72
CA VAL A 55 -11.02 6.34 -14.11
C VAL A 55 -10.26 5.09 -14.56
N LEU A 56 -9.12 4.79 -13.93
CA LEU A 56 -8.24 3.72 -14.36
C LEU A 56 -8.27 2.50 -13.45
N GLN A 57 -9.17 2.49 -12.45
CA GLN A 57 -9.14 1.42 -11.45
C GLN A 57 -9.41 0.04 -12.05
N ALA A 58 -10.19 -0.03 -13.11
CA ALA A 58 -10.52 -1.30 -13.73
C ALA A 58 -9.46 -1.81 -14.70
N GLY A 59 -8.40 -1.05 -14.94
CA GLY A 59 -7.42 -1.35 -15.98
C GLY A 59 -6.22 -2.17 -15.55
N GLY A 60 -6.20 -2.70 -14.32
CA GLY A 60 -5.07 -3.50 -13.86
C GLY A 60 -3.91 -2.70 -13.31
N LEU A 61 -4.05 -1.37 -13.22
CA LEU A 61 -2.96 -0.53 -12.74
C LEU A 61 -2.65 -0.81 -11.28
N GLY A 62 -3.67 -1.05 -10.44
CA GLY A 62 -3.45 -1.38 -9.05
C GLY A 62 -2.62 -2.63 -8.87
N ARG A 63 -2.93 -3.66 -9.66
CA ARG A 63 -2.17 -4.90 -9.62
C ARG A 63 -0.72 -4.66 -10.01
N MET A 64 -0.49 -3.89 -11.07
CA MET A 64 0.88 -3.59 -11.50
C MET A 64 1.64 -2.83 -10.43
N MET A 65 0.99 -1.89 -9.76
CA MET A 65 1.65 -1.10 -8.72
C MET A 65 1.97 -1.94 -7.49
N ILE A 66 1.07 -2.86 -7.12
CA ILE A 66 1.35 -3.77 -6.01
C ILE A 66 2.55 -4.64 -6.34
N GLU A 67 2.61 -5.17 -7.55
CA GLU A 67 3.74 -6.00 -7.96
C GLU A 67 5.05 -5.21 -7.97
N ALA A 68 5.00 -3.97 -8.43
CA ALA A 68 6.19 -3.12 -8.42
C ALA A 68 6.63 -2.81 -7.00
N ALA A 69 5.67 -2.56 -6.09
CA ALA A 69 6.00 -2.29 -4.71
C ALA A 69 6.64 -3.51 -4.05
N GLU A 70 6.14 -4.71 -4.35
CA GLU A 70 6.72 -5.94 -3.82
C GLU A 70 8.15 -6.13 -4.31
N GLY A 71 8.37 -5.88 -5.59
CA GLY A 71 9.72 -5.98 -6.16
C GLY A 71 10.68 -5.00 -5.51
N LEU A 72 10.24 -3.76 -5.31
CA LEU A 72 11.07 -2.77 -4.68
C LEU A 72 11.37 -3.14 -3.24
N ALA A 73 10.38 -3.65 -2.51
CA ALA A 73 10.60 -4.08 -1.13
C ALA A 73 11.65 -5.17 -1.05
N ARG A 74 11.60 -6.16 -1.96
CA ARG A 74 12.61 -7.21 -1.99
C ARG A 74 13.99 -6.64 -2.32
N ASP A 75 14.05 -5.79 -3.33
CA ASP A 75 15.33 -5.38 -3.90
C ASP A 75 16.03 -4.30 -3.08
N VAL A 76 15.26 -3.38 -2.50
CA VAL A 76 15.83 -2.24 -1.77
C VAL A 76 15.89 -2.53 -0.27
N PHE A 77 14.84 -3.14 0.29
CA PHE A 77 14.76 -3.36 1.73
C PHE A 77 15.12 -4.79 2.14
N GLY A 78 15.32 -5.69 1.18
CA GLY A 78 15.55 -7.10 1.51
C GLY A 78 14.35 -7.73 2.18
N ALA A 79 13.15 -7.26 1.88
CA ALA A 79 11.95 -7.71 2.56
C ALA A 79 11.61 -9.13 2.19
N ARG A 80 11.12 -9.88 3.17
CA ARG A 80 10.62 -11.24 2.97
C ARG A 80 9.12 -11.31 3.13
N THR A 81 8.52 -10.27 3.70
CA THR A 81 7.07 -10.21 3.93
C THR A 81 6.58 -8.79 3.70
N MET A 82 5.46 -8.68 3.02
CA MET A 82 4.74 -7.42 2.88
C MET A 82 3.44 -7.52 3.64
N GLU A 83 3.11 -6.51 4.44
CA GLU A 83 1.83 -6.48 5.14
C GLU A 83 1.07 -5.22 4.80
N MET A 84 -0.23 -5.25 5.03
CA MET A 84 -1.09 -4.09 4.86
C MET A 84 -2.28 -4.22 5.79
N THR A 85 -3.00 -3.12 5.99
CA THR A 85 -4.21 -3.11 6.80
C THR A 85 -5.38 -2.64 5.95
N VAL A 86 -6.55 -3.20 6.22
CA VAL A 86 -7.79 -2.87 5.51
C VAL A 86 -8.89 -2.77 6.55
N ILE A 87 -9.79 -1.78 6.41
CA ILE A 87 -10.96 -1.69 7.28
C ILE A 87 -11.75 -2.98 7.15
N ASP A 88 -12.10 -3.59 8.27
CA ASP A 88 -12.66 -4.95 8.27
C ASP A 88 -14.01 -5.06 7.55
N GLN A 89 -14.73 -3.95 7.42
CA GLN A 89 -16.00 -3.94 6.73
C GLN A 89 -15.86 -3.86 5.21
N ARG A 90 -14.64 -3.66 4.71
CA ARG A 90 -14.38 -3.61 3.28
C ARG A 90 -14.06 -5.00 2.73
N SER A 91 -15.06 -5.90 2.78
CA SER A 91 -14.83 -7.29 2.37
C SER A 91 -14.42 -7.42 0.90
N GLU A 92 -14.92 -6.52 0.05
CA GLU A 92 -14.54 -6.57 -1.36
C GLU A 92 -13.06 -6.23 -1.54
N LEU A 93 -12.52 -5.35 -0.70
CA LEU A 93 -11.13 -4.97 -0.76
C LEU A 93 -10.24 -6.07 -0.20
N VAL A 94 -10.69 -6.71 0.89
CA VAL A 94 -9.97 -7.88 1.43
C VAL A 94 -9.87 -8.95 0.35
N ALA A 95 -10.98 -9.25 -0.34
CA ALA A 95 -10.97 -10.26 -1.40
C ALA A 95 -10.03 -9.86 -2.54
N TYR A 96 -9.99 -8.58 -2.87
CA TYR A 96 -9.09 -8.09 -3.90
C TYR A 96 -7.63 -8.41 -3.55
N TYR A 97 -7.23 -8.12 -2.31
CA TYR A 97 -5.85 -8.38 -1.91
C TYR A 97 -5.57 -9.87 -1.76
N GLU A 98 -6.59 -10.65 -1.36
CA GLU A 98 -6.40 -12.11 -1.31
C GLU A 98 -6.09 -12.66 -2.68
N ARG A 99 -6.72 -12.12 -3.71
CA ARG A 99 -6.40 -12.54 -5.08
C ARG A 99 -4.99 -12.14 -5.50
N ARG A 100 -4.40 -11.13 -4.83
CA ARG A 100 -3.01 -10.76 -5.08
C ARG A 100 -2.03 -11.61 -4.26
N GLY A 101 -2.52 -12.54 -3.48
CA GLY A 101 -1.68 -13.44 -2.72
C GLY A 101 -1.54 -13.11 -1.24
N TYR A 102 -2.27 -12.10 -0.77
CA TYR A 102 -2.24 -11.74 0.65
C TYR A 102 -3.22 -12.60 1.42
N ALA A 103 -2.89 -12.87 2.69
CA ALA A 103 -3.76 -13.67 3.55
C ALA A 103 -3.97 -12.95 4.86
N LEU A 104 -5.18 -13.08 5.40
CA LEU A 104 -5.48 -12.54 6.71
C LEU A 104 -4.59 -13.21 7.76
N THR A 105 -3.98 -12.39 8.61
CA THR A 105 -3.08 -12.90 9.65
C THR A 105 -3.80 -13.26 10.94
N GLY A 106 -5.03 -12.80 11.09
CA GLY A 106 -5.76 -12.93 12.34
C GLY A 106 -5.56 -11.74 13.28
N GLU A 107 -4.60 -10.89 12.98
CA GLU A 107 -4.36 -9.70 13.78
C GLU A 107 -5.35 -8.61 13.40
N LYS A 108 -5.81 -7.84 14.40
CA LYS A 108 -6.64 -6.67 14.18
C LYS A 108 -5.97 -5.47 14.83
N ARG A 109 -6.16 -4.30 14.24
CA ARG A 109 -5.64 -3.06 14.76
C ARG A 109 -6.77 -2.06 14.88
N PRO A 110 -6.75 -1.17 15.88
CA PRO A 110 -7.81 -0.18 16.01
C PRO A 110 -7.70 0.84 14.87
N PHE A 111 -8.87 1.30 14.44
CA PHE A 111 -8.91 2.41 13.52
C PHE A 111 -8.35 3.65 14.25
N PRO A 112 -7.54 4.47 13.58
CA PRO A 112 -6.86 5.58 14.28
C PRO A 112 -7.77 6.68 14.78
N VAL A 113 -9.03 6.69 14.39
CA VAL A 113 -10.00 7.69 14.82
C VAL A 113 -11.13 6.98 15.54
N LEU A 114 -11.56 7.55 16.68
CA LEU A 114 -12.70 6.99 17.40
C LEU A 114 -13.98 7.21 16.60
N LEU A 115 -14.72 6.14 16.38
CA LEU A 115 -15.99 6.17 15.67
C LEU A 115 -17.03 5.40 16.48
N ASP A 116 -18.30 5.65 16.20
CA ASP A 116 -19.41 4.97 16.84
C ASP A 116 -20.38 4.50 15.77
N PRO A 117 -20.47 3.20 15.47
CA PRO A 117 -19.72 2.12 16.12
C PRO A 117 -18.25 2.14 15.71
N PRO A 118 -17.38 1.58 16.54
CA PRO A 118 -15.95 1.58 16.21
C PRO A 118 -15.65 0.67 15.04
N LEU A 119 -14.64 1.07 14.28
CA LEU A 119 -14.13 0.26 13.18
C LEU A 119 -12.80 -0.35 13.59
N ALA A 120 -12.47 -1.46 12.97
CA ALA A 120 -11.20 -2.11 13.16
C ALA A 120 -10.57 -2.39 11.81
N MET A 121 -9.26 -2.56 11.80
CA MET A 121 -8.54 -2.93 10.60
C MET A 121 -8.04 -4.36 10.76
N VAL A 122 -8.16 -5.13 9.69
CA VAL A 122 -7.55 -6.46 9.63
C VAL A 122 -6.20 -6.33 8.95
N VAL A 123 -5.29 -7.22 9.32
CA VAL A 123 -3.95 -7.24 8.78
C VAL A 123 -3.84 -8.39 7.79
N LEU A 124 -3.36 -8.08 6.60
CA LEU A 124 -3.06 -9.10 5.59
C LEU A 124 -1.56 -9.09 5.33
N ALA A 125 -1.02 -10.25 5.02
CA ALA A 125 0.40 -10.38 4.75
C ALA A 125 0.64 -11.35 3.62
N LYS A 126 1.76 -11.14 2.92
CA LYS A 126 2.16 -11.99 1.81
C LYS A 126 3.65 -12.24 1.90
N PRO A 127 4.09 -13.50 1.81
CA PRO A 127 5.52 -13.78 1.74
C PRO A 127 6.05 -13.32 0.38
N LEU A 128 7.19 -12.66 0.40
CA LEU A 128 7.84 -12.20 -0.83
C LEU A 128 8.97 -13.16 -1.14
N LEU A 129 8.81 -13.90 -2.22
CA LEU A 129 9.84 -14.86 -2.61
C LEU A 129 10.96 -14.16 -3.34
N PRO A 130 12.20 -14.62 -3.15
CA PRO A 130 13.33 -14.04 -3.87
C PRO A 130 13.24 -14.24 -5.37
#